data_1871650ea69877476db82d171b9e9065
#
_entry.id   1871650ea69877476db82d171b9e9065
#
_cell.length_a   1.000
_cell.length_b   1.000
_cell.length_c   1.000
_cell.angle_alpha   90.00
_cell.angle_beta   90.00
_cell.angle_gamma   90.00
#
_symmetry.space_group_name_H-M   'P 1'
#
loop_
_entity.id
_entity.type
_entity.pdbx_description
1 polymer ?
#
loop_
_entity_poly.entity_id
_entity_poly.type
_entity_poly.pdbx_seq_one_letter_code
_entity_poly.pdbx_strand_id
1 'polypeptide(L)'
;MCIRDRIDTVFKKAMRGESISESEGDGYRTAVLLALGAKYHELGWAMEIHIGAIRNNSTRMFKAIGADTGFDSVGDSEIAKKLSRFLDALDVKNELPKTILFNLNDKDNTVLATMLGNFQSSEAQSKIQFGPAWWFLDTMDGMTSQMKSLANLGVLGKFVGMETDSRSFTSYGRHEYFRRIMCRLIGRWVEDGWYADDDEVLEEIIKGISYNNAIKYFGF
;
A
#
# COMPACT_ATOMS: atom_id res chain seq x y z
N MET A 1 -1.04 6.08 33.99
CA MET A 1 -1.18 7.15 32.97
C MET A 1 -1.73 6.50 31.71
N CYS A 2 -2.88 6.93 31.25
CA CYS A 2 -3.52 6.42 30.02
C CYS A 2 -2.62 6.72 28.80
N ILE A 3 -2.67 5.87 27.77
CA ILE A 3 -1.89 6.10 26.52
C ILE A 3 -2.17 7.50 25.97
N ARG A 4 -3.43 7.92 25.97
CA ARG A 4 -3.86 9.24 25.52
C ARG A 4 -3.17 10.38 26.29
N ASP A 5 -3.09 10.29 27.62
CA ASP A 5 -2.45 11.32 28.46
C ASP A 5 -0.96 11.45 28.16
N ARG A 6 -0.29 10.30 27.89
CA ARG A 6 1.12 10.29 27.51
C ARG A 6 1.34 10.96 26.15
N ILE A 7 0.48 10.68 25.18
CA ILE A 7 0.57 11.26 23.82
C ILE A 7 0.31 12.78 23.87
N ASP A 8 -0.69 13.23 24.62
CA ASP A 8 -0.97 14.66 24.83
C ASP A 8 0.22 15.38 25.49
N THR A 9 0.88 14.73 26.44
CA THR A 9 2.09 15.24 27.07
C THR A 9 3.23 15.41 26.07
N VAL A 10 3.47 14.42 25.19
CA VAL A 10 4.49 14.49 24.14
C VAL A 10 4.18 15.62 23.16
N PHE A 11 2.92 15.74 22.74
CA PHE A 11 2.50 16.83 21.85
C PHE A 11 2.74 18.21 22.47
N LYS A 12 2.32 18.41 23.74
CA LYS A 12 2.55 19.68 24.46
C LYS A 12 4.02 20.02 24.62
N LYS A 13 4.86 18.99 24.87
CA LYS A 13 6.32 19.11 24.95
C LYS A 13 6.90 19.61 23.61
N ALA A 14 6.49 19.00 22.49
CA ALA A 14 6.90 19.44 21.16
C ALA A 14 6.46 20.87 20.84
N MET A 15 5.22 21.24 21.19
CA MET A 15 4.69 22.61 20.97
C MET A 15 5.45 23.69 21.76
N ARG A 16 6.13 23.32 22.85
CA ARG A 16 7.00 24.24 23.62
C ARG A 16 8.44 24.27 23.10
N GLY A 17 8.75 23.55 22.02
CA GLY A 17 10.10 23.46 21.46
C GLY A 17 11.06 22.60 22.29
N GLU A 18 10.56 21.79 23.21
CA GLU A 18 11.37 20.87 24.01
C GLU A 18 11.80 19.66 23.16
N SER A 19 12.94 19.05 23.52
CA SER A 19 13.43 17.88 22.80
C SER A 19 12.53 16.67 23.04
N ILE A 20 12.23 15.95 21.95
CA ILE A 20 11.43 14.72 21.96
C ILE A 20 12.37 13.54 21.68
N SER A 21 12.30 12.50 22.50
CA SER A 21 13.02 11.26 22.21
C SER A 21 12.39 10.52 21.01
N GLU A 22 13.16 9.68 20.35
CA GLU A 22 12.67 8.86 19.22
C GLU A 22 11.47 8.01 19.64
N SER A 23 11.52 7.37 20.81
CA SER A 23 10.41 6.56 21.34
C SER A 23 9.16 7.39 21.64
N GLU A 24 9.29 8.64 22.10
CA GLU A 24 8.15 9.56 22.27
C GLU A 24 7.54 9.91 20.90
N GLY A 25 8.39 10.20 19.91
CA GLY A 25 7.97 10.50 18.54
C GLY A 25 7.27 9.31 17.87
N ASP A 26 7.79 8.10 18.04
CA ASP A 26 7.17 6.88 17.50
C ASP A 26 5.83 6.59 18.17
N GLY A 27 5.73 6.77 19.48
CA GLY A 27 4.46 6.64 20.20
C GLY A 27 3.41 7.64 19.69
N TYR A 28 3.80 8.89 19.46
CA TYR A 28 2.91 9.91 18.91
C TYR A 28 2.44 9.55 17.48
N ARG A 29 3.39 9.22 16.59
CA ARG A 29 3.07 8.81 15.20
C ARG A 29 2.11 7.61 15.17
N THR A 30 2.38 6.59 15.99
CA THR A 30 1.52 5.41 16.10
C THR A 30 0.10 5.79 16.56
N ALA A 31 -0.03 6.64 17.56
CA ALA A 31 -1.34 7.07 18.05
C ALA A 31 -2.13 7.86 17.00
N VAL A 32 -1.47 8.74 16.25
CA VAL A 32 -2.10 9.48 15.14
C VAL A 32 -2.57 8.53 14.05
N LEU A 33 -1.73 7.58 13.62
CA LEU A 33 -2.11 6.60 12.59
C LEU A 33 -3.28 5.71 13.03
N LEU A 34 -3.30 5.26 14.28
CA LEU A 34 -4.43 4.48 14.82
C LEU A 34 -5.72 5.31 14.87
N ALA A 35 -5.64 6.56 15.30
CA ALA A 35 -6.81 7.45 15.32
C ALA A 35 -7.34 7.75 13.92
N LEU A 36 -6.45 7.94 12.94
CA LEU A 36 -6.82 8.14 11.54
C LEU A 36 -7.44 6.86 10.95
N GLY A 37 -6.84 5.69 11.18
CA GLY A 37 -7.37 4.41 10.72
C GLY A 37 -8.78 4.15 11.22
N ALA A 38 -9.03 4.33 12.53
CA ALA A 38 -10.37 4.23 13.11
C ALA A 38 -11.36 5.23 12.48
N LYS A 39 -10.90 6.47 12.22
CA LYS A 39 -11.73 7.48 11.58
C LYS A 39 -12.05 7.16 10.12
N TYR A 40 -11.09 6.59 9.37
CA TYR A 40 -11.32 6.15 7.99
C TYR A 40 -12.35 5.01 7.95
N HIS A 41 -12.28 4.08 8.91
CA HIS A 41 -13.29 3.03 9.04
C HIS A 41 -14.69 3.62 9.29
N GLU A 42 -14.82 4.54 10.25
CA GLU A 42 -16.10 5.24 10.56
C GLU A 42 -16.68 5.95 9.32
N LEU A 43 -15.82 6.53 8.48
CA LEU A 43 -16.22 7.25 7.26
C LEU A 43 -16.40 6.35 6.03
N GLY A 44 -16.10 5.06 6.13
CA GLY A 44 -16.14 4.13 4.99
C GLY A 44 -15.03 4.37 3.96
N TRP A 45 -13.97 5.09 4.33
CA TRP A 45 -12.84 5.39 3.45
C TRP A 45 -11.87 4.22 3.35
N ALA A 46 -11.10 4.19 2.27
CA ALA A 46 -9.94 3.32 2.15
C ALA A 46 -8.70 4.02 2.74
N MET A 47 -7.85 3.24 3.41
CA MET A 47 -6.56 3.70 3.93
C MET A 47 -5.45 3.16 3.02
N GLU A 48 -4.57 4.03 2.56
CA GLU A 48 -3.40 3.65 1.76
C GLU A 48 -2.13 3.83 2.56
N ILE A 49 -1.32 2.78 2.66
CA ILE A 49 -0.07 2.76 3.43
C ILE A 49 1.10 2.52 2.48
N HIS A 50 1.94 3.54 2.33
CA HIS A 50 3.14 3.52 1.50
C HIS A 50 4.38 3.27 2.37
N ILE A 51 5.14 2.21 2.07
CA ILE A 51 6.23 1.71 2.92
C ILE A 51 7.53 1.59 2.13
N GLY A 52 8.64 1.93 2.76
CA GLY A 52 9.98 1.52 2.28
C GLY A 52 10.84 2.61 1.65
N ALA A 53 10.47 3.89 1.75
CA ALA A 53 11.32 4.98 1.28
C ALA A 53 12.36 5.41 2.33
N ILE A 54 13.62 5.57 1.90
CA ILE A 54 14.62 6.36 2.60
C ILE A 54 14.65 7.74 1.95
N ARG A 55 14.24 8.75 2.71
CA ARG A 55 14.08 10.11 2.22
C ARG A 55 15.33 10.97 2.43
N ASN A 56 15.56 11.89 1.47
CA ASN A 56 16.56 12.96 1.61
C ASN A 56 17.98 12.45 1.89
N ASN A 57 18.43 11.42 1.18
CA ASN A 57 19.74 10.76 1.39
C ASN A 57 20.94 11.70 1.26
N SER A 58 20.83 12.76 0.44
CA SER A 58 21.89 13.74 0.26
C SER A 58 21.72 14.95 1.18
N THR A 59 22.39 14.95 2.33
CA THR A 59 22.38 16.09 3.26
C THR A 59 22.78 17.42 2.59
N ARG A 60 23.73 17.39 1.65
CA ARG A 60 24.18 18.56 0.89
C ARG A 60 23.03 19.14 0.06
N MET A 61 22.29 18.28 -0.66
CA MET A 61 21.17 18.72 -1.50
C MET A 61 19.97 19.12 -0.67
N PHE A 62 19.67 18.40 0.41
CA PHE A 62 18.62 18.78 1.35
C PHE A 62 18.81 20.20 1.90
N LYS A 63 20.07 20.56 2.27
CA LYS A 63 20.40 21.93 2.72
C LYS A 63 20.29 22.97 1.62
N ALA A 64 20.56 22.60 0.36
CA ALA A 64 20.58 23.53 -0.76
C ALA A 64 19.18 23.82 -1.33
N ILE A 65 18.33 22.78 -1.46
CA ILE A 65 17.06 22.86 -2.20
C ILE A 65 15.85 22.24 -1.45
N GLY A 66 16.03 21.77 -0.22
CA GLY A 66 14.96 21.25 0.64
C GLY A 66 14.60 19.79 0.41
N ALA A 67 13.45 19.42 1.00
CA ALA A 67 12.90 18.07 0.93
C ALA A 67 12.21 17.80 -0.42
N ASP A 68 11.95 16.52 -0.71
CA ASP A 68 11.18 16.04 -1.88
C ASP A 68 11.72 16.49 -3.24
N THR A 69 13.05 16.57 -3.35
CA THR A 69 13.75 17.05 -4.55
C THR A 69 14.48 15.95 -5.33
N GLY A 70 14.13 14.67 -5.10
CA GLY A 70 14.60 13.53 -5.91
C GLY A 70 15.80 12.78 -5.33
N PHE A 71 16.20 13.02 -4.08
CA PHE A 71 17.32 12.36 -3.41
C PHE A 71 16.87 11.27 -2.44
N ASP A 72 15.96 10.42 -2.90
CA ASP A 72 15.38 9.32 -2.15
C ASP A 72 15.86 7.97 -2.71
N SER A 73 15.76 6.92 -1.92
CA SER A 73 16.07 5.55 -2.32
C SER A 73 15.16 4.53 -1.63
N VAL A 74 15.30 3.28 -2.07
CA VAL A 74 14.60 2.14 -1.47
C VAL A 74 15.27 1.77 -0.14
N GLY A 75 14.44 1.57 0.89
CA GLY A 75 14.84 1.06 2.20
C GLY A 75 14.72 -0.46 2.29
N ASP A 76 15.41 -1.04 3.27
CA ASP A 76 15.43 -2.48 3.53
C ASP A 76 15.01 -2.85 4.96
N SER A 77 14.27 -1.97 5.64
CA SER A 77 13.82 -2.16 7.02
C SER A 77 12.92 -3.39 7.15
N GLU A 78 12.94 -4.02 8.31
CA GLU A 78 12.01 -5.08 8.68
C GLU A 78 10.62 -4.49 8.97
N ILE A 79 9.65 -4.77 8.10
CA ILE A 79 8.30 -4.19 8.19
C ILE A 79 7.26 -5.14 8.78
N ALA A 80 7.41 -6.46 8.58
CA ALA A 80 6.38 -7.47 8.82
C ALA A 80 5.73 -7.36 10.22
N LYS A 81 6.54 -7.38 11.28
CA LYS A 81 6.05 -7.40 12.65
C LYS A 81 5.40 -6.08 13.07
N LYS A 82 5.94 -4.94 12.61
CA LYS A 82 5.39 -3.61 12.93
C LYS A 82 4.06 -3.40 12.21
N LEU A 83 3.99 -3.78 10.93
CA LEU A 83 2.77 -3.68 10.13
C LEU A 83 1.66 -4.57 10.69
N SER A 84 1.96 -5.84 10.98
CA SER A 84 1.00 -6.76 11.59
C SER A 84 0.39 -6.20 12.87
N ARG A 85 1.21 -5.67 13.78
CA ARG A 85 0.73 -5.08 15.04
C ARG A 85 -0.11 -3.83 14.83
N PHE A 86 0.20 -3.03 13.82
CA PHE A 86 -0.58 -1.84 13.49
C PHE A 86 -1.98 -2.22 12.97
N LEU A 87 -2.05 -3.17 12.03
CA LEU A 87 -3.31 -3.65 11.48
C LEU A 87 -4.16 -4.35 12.57
N ASP A 88 -3.55 -5.21 13.36
CA ASP A 88 -4.19 -5.91 14.48
C ASP A 88 -4.77 -4.96 15.54
N ALA A 89 -4.07 -3.86 15.84
CA ALA A 89 -4.54 -2.87 16.81
C ALA A 89 -5.85 -2.15 16.39
N LEU A 90 -6.12 -2.11 15.09
CA LEU A 90 -7.39 -1.63 14.53
C LEU A 90 -8.40 -2.78 14.39
N ASP A 91 -7.94 -3.95 13.94
CA ASP A 91 -8.78 -5.11 13.67
C ASP A 91 -9.45 -5.66 14.94
N VAL A 92 -8.72 -5.78 16.03
CA VAL A 92 -9.23 -6.26 17.33
C VAL A 92 -10.41 -5.44 17.86
N LYS A 93 -10.55 -4.19 17.41
CA LYS A 93 -11.66 -3.30 17.76
C LYS A 93 -12.72 -3.23 16.68
N ASN A 94 -12.58 -3.97 15.61
CA ASN A 94 -13.38 -3.87 14.39
C ASN A 94 -13.38 -2.44 13.81
N GLU A 95 -12.22 -1.78 13.86
CA GLU A 95 -11.98 -0.42 13.36
C GLU A 95 -11.00 -0.40 12.17
N LEU A 96 -10.58 -1.57 11.65
CA LEU A 96 -9.69 -1.64 10.50
C LEU A 96 -10.48 -1.30 9.22
N PRO A 97 -10.11 -0.21 8.49
CA PRO A 97 -10.79 0.14 7.24
C PRO A 97 -10.37 -0.78 6.09
N LYS A 98 -11.00 -0.63 4.93
CA LYS A 98 -10.44 -1.08 3.66
C LYS A 98 -9.02 -0.51 3.54
N THR A 99 -8.03 -1.35 3.29
CA THR A 99 -6.63 -0.92 3.34
C THR A 99 -5.85 -1.42 2.12
N ILE A 100 -5.06 -0.55 1.52
CA ILE A 100 -4.15 -0.88 0.41
C ILE A 100 -2.71 -0.68 0.90
N LEU A 101 -1.90 -1.72 0.75
CA LEU A 101 -0.50 -1.74 1.18
C LEU A 101 0.42 -1.61 -0.03
N PHE A 102 1.28 -0.59 -0.02
CA PHE A 102 2.28 -0.35 -1.07
C PHE A 102 3.69 -0.51 -0.51
N ASN A 103 4.57 -1.16 -1.27
CA ASN A 103 5.99 -1.24 -0.95
C ASN A 103 6.86 -0.64 -2.05
N LEU A 104 8.10 -0.32 -1.70
CA LEU A 104 9.14 0.14 -2.63
C LEU A 104 10.24 -0.90 -2.84
N ASN A 105 10.32 -1.90 -1.99
CA ASN A 105 11.32 -2.94 -2.07
C ASN A 105 10.67 -4.27 -2.47
N ASP A 106 11.09 -4.85 -3.57
CA ASP A 106 10.57 -6.11 -4.09
C ASP A 106 10.72 -7.29 -3.10
N LYS A 107 11.72 -7.24 -2.20
CA LYS A 107 11.88 -8.22 -1.11
C LYS A 107 10.64 -8.33 -0.21
N ASP A 108 9.86 -7.27 -0.11
CA ASP A 108 8.69 -7.18 0.77
C ASP A 108 7.40 -7.67 0.10
N ASN A 109 7.42 -8.01 -1.19
CA ASN A 109 6.24 -8.49 -1.92
C ASN A 109 5.59 -9.70 -1.24
N THR A 110 6.37 -10.72 -0.89
CA THR A 110 5.86 -11.91 -0.19
C THR A 110 5.37 -11.56 1.23
N VAL A 111 6.04 -10.65 1.91
CA VAL A 111 5.64 -10.19 3.26
C VAL A 111 4.27 -9.54 3.19
N LEU A 112 4.05 -8.62 2.25
CA LEU A 112 2.75 -7.96 2.09
C LEU A 112 1.69 -8.92 1.59
N ALA A 113 1.96 -9.70 0.55
CA ALA A 113 0.99 -10.63 -0.03
C ALA A 113 0.47 -11.65 0.99
N THR A 114 1.33 -12.15 1.90
CA THR A 114 0.89 -13.04 3.00
C THR A 114 0.15 -12.29 4.11
N MET A 115 0.45 -11.01 4.34
CA MET A 115 -0.24 -10.17 5.33
C MET A 115 -1.70 -9.95 4.99
N LEU A 116 -2.04 -9.86 3.70
CA LEU A 116 -3.42 -9.61 3.23
C LEU A 116 -4.42 -10.62 3.81
N GLY A 117 -4.04 -11.91 3.84
CA GLY A 117 -4.92 -12.99 4.27
C GLY A 117 -5.32 -12.94 5.76
N ASN A 118 -4.53 -12.25 6.60
CA ASN A 118 -4.75 -12.23 8.04
C ASN A 118 -5.90 -11.31 8.48
N PHE A 119 -6.27 -10.34 7.65
CA PHE A 119 -7.20 -9.26 8.04
C PHE A 119 -8.37 -9.10 7.05
N GLN A 120 -8.75 -10.15 6.36
CA GLN A 120 -9.94 -10.16 5.48
C GLN A 120 -11.22 -10.26 6.30
N SER A 121 -12.30 -9.68 5.78
CA SER A 121 -13.63 -9.76 6.39
C SER A 121 -14.72 -9.82 5.32
N SER A 122 -15.98 -9.95 5.73
CA SER A 122 -17.14 -9.94 4.83
C SER A 122 -17.56 -8.54 4.35
N GLU A 123 -16.96 -7.48 4.85
CA GLU A 123 -17.34 -6.09 4.51
C GLU A 123 -17.02 -5.72 3.07
N ALA A 124 -15.91 -6.22 2.55
CA ALA A 124 -15.49 -5.98 1.16
C ALA A 124 -14.68 -7.16 0.63
N GLN A 125 -14.86 -7.49 -0.65
CA GLN A 125 -14.00 -8.46 -1.33
C GLN A 125 -12.57 -7.93 -1.36
N SER A 126 -11.62 -8.73 -0.86
CA SER A 126 -10.23 -8.32 -0.69
C SER A 126 -10.11 -6.99 0.07
N LYS A 127 -10.69 -6.95 1.28
CA LYS A 127 -10.67 -5.77 2.16
C LYS A 127 -9.27 -5.18 2.32
N ILE A 128 -8.28 -6.05 2.49
CA ILE A 128 -6.88 -5.65 2.47
C ILE A 128 -6.30 -6.00 1.10
N GLN A 129 -5.79 -5.01 0.40
CA GLN A 129 -5.22 -5.11 -0.93
C GLN A 129 -3.70 -5.02 -0.90
N PHE A 130 -3.04 -5.70 -1.85
CA PHE A 130 -1.67 -5.38 -2.21
C PHE A 130 -1.74 -4.38 -3.36
N GLY A 131 -1.32 -3.15 -3.11
CA GLY A 131 -1.34 -2.07 -4.08
C GLY A 131 -0.46 -2.35 -5.31
N PRO A 132 -0.63 -1.60 -6.39
CA PRO A 132 0.22 -1.71 -7.56
C PRO A 132 1.69 -1.43 -7.23
N ALA A 133 2.57 -1.95 -8.07
CA ALA A 133 3.98 -1.60 -8.01
C ALA A 133 4.12 -0.07 -8.15
N TRP A 134 4.72 0.55 -7.15
CA TRP A 134 4.69 1.99 -6.94
C TRP A 134 6.10 2.58 -7.01
N TRP A 135 6.25 3.80 -7.48
CA TRP A 135 7.44 4.62 -7.57
C TRP A 135 8.65 3.85 -8.16
N PHE A 136 9.63 3.40 -7.34
CA PHE A 136 10.80 2.67 -7.84
C PHE A 136 10.47 1.29 -8.41
N LEU A 137 9.33 0.70 -8.02
CA LEU A 137 8.83 -0.56 -8.57
C LEU A 137 7.85 -0.36 -9.74
N ASP A 138 7.52 0.88 -10.10
CA ASP A 138 6.68 1.17 -11.26
C ASP A 138 7.45 0.98 -12.56
N THR A 139 7.87 -0.24 -12.77
CA THR A 139 8.62 -0.76 -13.90
C THR A 139 7.98 -2.05 -14.40
N MET A 140 8.34 -2.51 -15.57
CA MET A 140 7.84 -3.77 -16.10
C MET A 140 8.10 -4.94 -15.15
N ASP A 141 9.31 -5.03 -14.62
CA ASP A 141 9.70 -6.13 -13.72
C ASP A 141 9.02 -6.00 -12.35
N GLY A 142 8.97 -4.79 -11.78
CA GLY A 142 8.31 -4.54 -10.51
C GLY A 142 6.81 -4.84 -10.56
N MET A 143 6.09 -4.40 -11.60
CA MET A 143 4.67 -4.72 -11.83
C MET A 143 4.45 -6.23 -12.00
N THR A 144 5.32 -6.88 -12.77
CA THR A 144 5.24 -8.32 -13.00
C THR A 144 5.46 -9.11 -11.70
N SER A 145 6.47 -8.74 -10.91
CA SER A 145 6.80 -9.37 -9.64
C SER A 145 5.67 -9.19 -8.61
N GLN A 146 5.14 -7.97 -8.49
CA GLN A 146 4.01 -7.67 -7.61
C GLN A 146 2.77 -8.51 -7.97
N MET A 147 2.35 -8.53 -9.25
CA MET A 147 1.19 -9.30 -9.70
C MET A 147 1.39 -10.82 -9.53
N LYS A 148 2.60 -11.34 -9.75
CA LYS A 148 2.92 -12.74 -9.47
C LYS A 148 2.78 -13.08 -7.98
N SER A 149 3.29 -12.23 -7.11
CA SER A 149 3.18 -12.42 -5.66
C SER A 149 1.72 -12.39 -5.22
N LEU A 150 0.93 -11.47 -5.76
CA LEU A 150 -0.50 -11.38 -5.49
C LEU A 150 -1.28 -12.59 -6.03
N ALA A 151 -0.96 -13.08 -7.23
CA ALA A 151 -1.61 -14.26 -7.81
C ALA A 151 -1.34 -15.52 -7.01
N ASN A 152 -0.12 -15.66 -6.46
CA ASN A 152 0.28 -16.84 -5.70
C ASN A 152 -0.26 -16.86 -4.26
N LEU A 153 -0.46 -15.70 -3.63
CA LEU A 153 -0.68 -15.59 -2.19
C LEU A 153 -1.98 -14.84 -1.83
N GLY A 154 -2.66 -14.27 -2.82
CA GLY A 154 -3.89 -13.53 -2.67
C GLY A 154 -4.88 -13.82 -3.79
N VAL A 155 -5.70 -12.83 -4.18
CA VAL A 155 -6.72 -12.96 -5.21
C VAL A 155 -6.50 -11.90 -6.29
N LEU A 156 -5.69 -12.23 -7.30
CA LEU A 156 -5.37 -11.30 -8.39
C LEU A 156 -6.63 -10.77 -9.10
N GLY A 157 -7.64 -11.60 -9.33
CA GLY A 157 -8.89 -11.19 -9.98
C GLY A 157 -9.71 -10.13 -9.24
N LYS A 158 -9.36 -9.81 -7.98
CA LYS A 158 -9.97 -8.73 -7.18
C LYS A 158 -9.03 -7.55 -6.93
N PHE A 159 -7.88 -7.55 -7.57
CA PHE A 159 -6.91 -6.45 -7.51
C PHE A 159 -7.52 -5.15 -8.04
N VAL A 160 -7.31 -4.03 -7.32
CA VAL A 160 -7.84 -2.71 -7.71
C VAL A 160 -7.15 -2.11 -8.93
N GLY A 161 -6.02 -2.71 -9.35
CA GLY A 161 -5.31 -2.29 -10.55
C GLY A 161 -4.32 -1.16 -10.30
N MET A 162 -3.98 -0.44 -11.38
CA MET A 162 -2.97 0.60 -11.37
C MET A 162 -3.49 1.89 -10.73
N GLU A 163 -2.78 2.34 -9.72
CA GLU A 163 -2.89 3.67 -9.11
C GLU A 163 -1.55 4.37 -9.33
N THR A 164 -1.53 5.46 -10.08
CA THR A 164 -0.26 6.03 -10.55
C THR A 164 0.47 6.84 -9.49
N ASP A 165 -0.23 7.29 -8.44
CA ASP A 165 0.29 8.23 -7.43
C ASP A 165 1.08 9.39 -8.07
N SER A 166 0.55 9.94 -9.16
CA SER A 166 1.25 10.94 -9.97
C SER A 166 0.59 12.30 -9.91
N ARG A 167 1.43 13.33 -9.93
CA ARG A 167 1.01 14.74 -9.96
C ARG A 167 0.91 15.30 -11.40
N SER A 168 1.10 14.46 -12.42
CA SER A 168 1.15 14.90 -13.82
C SER A 168 0.04 14.25 -14.65
N PHE A 169 -0.65 15.05 -15.46
CA PHE A 169 -1.63 14.54 -16.44
C PHE A 169 -1.03 13.58 -17.48
N THR A 170 0.24 13.73 -17.81
CA THR A 170 0.92 12.82 -18.73
C THR A 170 1.08 11.40 -18.16
N SER A 171 0.90 11.22 -16.86
CA SER A 171 0.96 9.92 -16.20
C SER A 171 -0.23 9.01 -16.48
N TYR A 172 -1.31 9.51 -17.06
CA TYR A 172 -2.44 8.66 -17.47
C TYR A 172 -2.03 7.59 -18.48
N GLY A 173 -1.00 7.81 -19.29
CA GLY A 173 -0.42 6.79 -20.16
C GLY A 173 0.10 5.55 -19.42
N ARG A 174 0.39 5.65 -18.12
CA ARG A 174 0.84 4.52 -17.29
C ARG A 174 -0.25 3.47 -17.07
N HIS A 175 -1.53 3.84 -17.11
CA HIS A 175 -2.63 2.88 -17.07
C HIS A 175 -2.63 1.97 -18.30
N GLU A 176 -2.32 2.49 -19.49
CA GLU A 176 -2.17 1.67 -20.69
C GLU A 176 -0.92 0.79 -20.60
N TYR A 177 0.19 1.33 -20.13
CA TYR A 177 1.42 0.58 -19.92
C TYR A 177 1.21 -0.60 -18.96
N PHE A 178 0.56 -0.36 -17.83
CA PHE A 178 0.18 -1.39 -16.86
C PHE A 178 -0.70 -2.47 -17.51
N ARG A 179 -1.77 -2.09 -18.23
CA ARG A 179 -2.65 -3.06 -18.88
C ARG A 179 -1.93 -3.94 -19.89
N ARG A 180 -0.97 -3.40 -20.63
CA ARG A 180 -0.13 -4.19 -21.55
C ARG A 180 0.72 -5.23 -20.81
N ILE A 181 1.31 -4.87 -19.68
CA ILE A 181 2.09 -5.79 -18.85
C ILE A 181 1.18 -6.86 -18.25
N MET A 182 0.06 -6.48 -17.69
CA MET A 182 -0.93 -7.39 -17.10
C MET A 182 -1.47 -8.40 -18.13
N CYS A 183 -1.94 -7.92 -19.27
CA CYS A 183 -2.45 -8.80 -20.32
C CYS A 183 -1.37 -9.76 -20.86
N ARG A 184 -0.14 -9.28 -21.02
CA ARG A 184 0.98 -10.15 -21.40
C ARG A 184 1.29 -11.21 -20.35
N LEU A 185 1.23 -10.86 -19.06
CA LEU A 185 1.49 -11.78 -17.96
C LEU A 185 0.42 -12.87 -17.92
N ILE A 186 -0.86 -12.48 -17.94
CA ILE A 186 -2.00 -13.41 -17.91
C ILE A 186 -2.02 -14.28 -19.17
N GLY A 187 -1.83 -13.69 -20.36
CA GLY A 187 -1.78 -14.44 -21.61
C GLY A 187 -0.66 -15.51 -21.61
N ARG A 188 0.51 -15.21 -21.07
CA ARG A 188 1.56 -16.21 -20.89
C ARG A 188 1.15 -17.33 -19.96
N TRP A 189 0.45 -17.04 -18.86
CA TRP A 189 -0.04 -18.09 -17.96
C TRP A 189 -1.08 -19.00 -18.63
N VAL A 190 -1.87 -18.47 -19.57
CA VAL A 190 -2.77 -19.28 -20.40
C VAL A 190 -1.96 -20.16 -21.35
N GLU A 191 -1.00 -19.59 -22.11
CA GLU A 191 -0.11 -20.31 -23.02
C GLU A 191 0.66 -21.45 -22.32
N ASP A 192 1.13 -21.18 -21.08
CA ASP A 192 1.87 -22.15 -20.25
C ASP A 192 0.93 -23.17 -19.55
N GLY A 193 -0.38 -23.06 -19.70
CA GLY A 193 -1.38 -23.93 -19.09
C GLY A 193 -1.61 -23.72 -17.59
N TRP A 194 -1.21 -22.58 -17.05
CA TRP A 194 -1.39 -22.24 -15.63
C TRP A 194 -2.75 -21.61 -15.35
N TYR A 195 -3.32 -20.91 -16.32
CA TYR A 195 -4.69 -20.38 -16.28
C TYR A 195 -5.52 -21.07 -17.36
N ALA A 196 -6.82 -21.21 -17.09
CA ALA A 196 -7.75 -21.75 -18.07
C ALA A 196 -7.84 -20.82 -19.29
N ASP A 197 -7.89 -21.41 -20.49
CA ASP A 197 -8.19 -20.72 -21.75
C ASP A 197 -9.72 -20.55 -21.88
N ASP A 198 -10.26 -19.59 -21.11
CA ASP A 198 -11.68 -19.28 -21.01
C ASP A 198 -11.86 -17.78 -21.18
N ASP A 199 -12.31 -17.38 -22.34
CA ASP A 199 -12.44 -15.96 -22.72
C ASP A 199 -13.35 -15.18 -21.78
N GLU A 200 -14.44 -15.75 -21.26
CA GLU A 200 -15.37 -15.06 -20.36
C GLU A 200 -14.73 -14.77 -19.02
N VAL A 201 -14.04 -15.75 -18.47
CA VAL A 201 -13.31 -15.61 -17.17
C VAL A 201 -12.14 -14.64 -17.29
N LEU A 202 -11.37 -14.76 -18.38
CA LEU A 202 -10.23 -13.86 -18.64
C LEU A 202 -10.68 -12.42 -18.84
N GLU A 203 -11.79 -12.21 -19.57
CA GLU A 203 -12.39 -10.89 -19.76
C GLU A 203 -12.86 -10.30 -18.42
N GLU A 204 -13.53 -11.08 -17.55
CA GLU A 204 -13.94 -10.62 -16.22
C GLU A 204 -12.74 -10.18 -15.38
N ILE A 205 -11.67 -10.98 -15.36
CA ILE A 205 -10.43 -10.67 -14.60
C ILE A 205 -9.80 -9.37 -15.11
N ILE A 206 -9.60 -9.26 -16.43
CA ILE A 206 -8.93 -8.11 -17.05
C ILE A 206 -9.74 -6.83 -16.88
N LYS A 207 -11.06 -6.86 -17.13
CA LYS A 207 -11.95 -5.72 -16.90
C LYS A 207 -12.07 -5.37 -15.43
N GLY A 208 -12.06 -6.39 -14.56
CA GLY A 208 -12.02 -6.24 -13.11
C GLY A 208 -10.83 -5.40 -12.68
N ILE A 209 -9.63 -5.85 -12.99
CA ILE A 209 -8.37 -5.20 -12.61
C ILE A 209 -8.21 -3.83 -13.30
N SER A 210 -8.68 -3.69 -14.54
CA SER A 210 -8.53 -2.45 -15.30
C SER A 210 -9.46 -1.32 -14.84
N TYR A 211 -10.60 -1.65 -14.19
CA TYR A 211 -11.61 -0.65 -13.86
C TYR A 211 -12.63 -1.10 -12.79
N ASN A 212 -13.32 -2.24 -12.99
CA ASN A 212 -14.51 -2.58 -12.21
C ASN A 212 -14.22 -2.81 -10.72
N ASN A 213 -13.04 -3.35 -10.38
CA ASN A 213 -12.68 -3.62 -8.99
C ASN A 213 -12.46 -2.32 -8.21
N ALA A 214 -11.84 -1.31 -8.82
CA ALA A 214 -11.68 0.00 -8.19
C ALA A 214 -13.04 0.66 -7.91
N ILE A 215 -13.96 0.66 -8.88
CA ILE A 215 -15.32 1.18 -8.67
C ILE A 215 -16.02 0.50 -7.48
N LYS A 216 -15.95 -0.84 -7.42
CA LYS A 216 -16.58 -1.61 -6.32
C LYS A 216 -15.89 -1.39 -4.99
N TYR A 217 -14.56 -1.33 -4.99
CA TYR A 217 -13.76 -1.21 -3.77
C TYR A 217 -13.92 0.17 -3.13
N PHE A 218 -13.85 1.23 -3.91
CA PHE A 218 -13.97 2.60 -3.41
C PHE A 218 -15.44 3.07 -3.27
N GLY A 219 -16.37 2.45 -4.01
CA GLY A 219 -17.81 2.78 -3.93
C GLY A 219 -18.18 4.01 -4.76
N PHE A 220 -17.56 4.16 -5.95
CA PHE A 220 -17.89 5.24 -6.90
C PHE A 220 -19.16 4.96 -7.71
#